data_c7d2804ce69ab018550d160706724896
#
_entry.id   c7d2804ce69ab018550d160706724896
#
_cell.length_a   1.000
_cell.length_b   1.000
_cell.length_c   1.000
_cell.angle_alpha   90.00
_cell.angle_beta   90.00
_cell.angle_gamma   90.00
#
_symmetry.space_group_name_H-M   'P 1'
#
loop_
_entity.id
_entity.type
_entity.pdbx_description
1 polymer ?
#
loop_
_entity_poly.entity_id
_entity_poly.type
_entity_poly.pdbx_seq_one_letter_code
_entity_poly.pdbx_strand_id
1 'polypeptide(L)'
;MKKNCTIILVSIGLATVLGSGAWLWHSRYAEQPLNCVGNVEWNIGDKRFTGTVSYRMYQHEGLATINGRLYGHHTTDVSRNIYFSYTQQHDARVLQTMQVVKTFADTADEDDINSTLPGFYRQNGRGLSLVMEEYKGAWIFATSNVPSLYCSKR
;
A
#
# COMPACT_ATOMS: atom_id res chain seq x y z
N MET A 1 -9.24 -48.02 35.52
CA MET A 1 -10.00 -47.28 34.48
C MET A 1 -10.09 -45.77 34.74
N LYS A 2 -10.29 -45.26 35.98
CA LYS A 2 -10.40 -43.82 36.26
C LYS A 2 -9.15 -42.96 35.91
N LYS A 3 -7.93 -43.46 36.19
CA LYS A 3 -6.66 -42.74 35.92
C LYS A 3 -6.44 -42.42 34.41
N ASN A 4 -6.79 -43.36 33.52
CA ASN A 4 -6.59 -43.16 32.09
C ASN A 4 -7.56 -42.14 31.50
N CYS A 5 -8.80 -42.10 32.05
CA CYS A 5 -9.79 -41.10 31.63
C CYS A 5 -9.38 -39.67 32.01
N THR A 6 -8.78 -39.49 33.19
CA THR A 6 -8.29 -38.18 33.66
C THR A 6 -7.11 -37.70 32.81
N ILE A 7 -6.18 -38.60 32.43
CA ILE A 7 -5.04 -38.25 31.56
C ILE A 7 -5.53 -37.79 30.18
N ILE A 8 -6.51 -38.48 29.59
CA ILE A 8 -7.09 -38.14 28.28
C ILE A 8 -7.78 -36.77 28.34
N LEU A 9 -8.54 -36.49 29.38
CA LEU A 9 -9.22 -35.20 29.55
C LEU A 9 -8.22 -34.01 29.69
N VAL A 10 -7.14 -34.23 30.47
CA VAL A 10 -6.09 -33.20 30.63
C VAL A 10 -5.34 -32.98 29.33
N SER A 11 -5.03 -34.03 28.57
CA SER A 11 -4.33 -33.87 27.28
C SER A 11 -5.17 -33.15 26.22
N ILE A 12 -6.49 -33.40 26.17
CA ILE A 12 -7.42 -32.70 25.28
C ILE A 12 -7.51 -31.22 25.70
N GLY A 13 -7.63 -30.92 26.98
CA GLY A 13 -7.65 -29.56 27.49
C GLY A 13 -6.39 -28.77 27.16
N LEU A 14 -5.23 -29.39 27.29
CA LEU A 14 -3.95 -28.76 26.96
C LEU A 14 -3.83 -28.50 25.44
N ALA A 15 -4.25 -29.45 24.61
CA ALA A 15 -4.22 -29.29 23.15
C ALA A 15 -5.15 -28.18 22.67
N THR A 16 -6.33 -27.99 23.27
CA THR A 16 -7.25 -26.91 22.93
C THR A 16 -6.70 -25.55 23.33
N VAL A 17 -6.07 -25.42 24.49
CA VAL A 17 -5.45 -24.16 24.94
C VAL A 17 -4.27 -23.79 24.04
N LEU A 18 -3.40 -24.74 23.69
CA LEU A 18 -2.27 -24.47 22.79
C LEU A 18 -2.73 -24.14 21.37
N GLY A 19 -3.73 -24.83 20.84
CA GLY A 19 -4.29 -24.58 19.52
C GLY A 19 -4.96 -23.21 19.42
N SER A 20 -5.76 -22.83 20.42
CA SER A 20 -6.40 -21.50 20.45
C SER A 20 -5.38 -20.37 20.63
N GLY A 21 -4.35 -20.58 21.46
CA GLY A 21 -3.27 -19.60 21.62
C GLY A 21 -2.48 -19.39 20.34
N ALA A 22 -2.11 -20.46 19.64
CA ALA A 22 -1.40 -20.37 18.36
C ALA A 22 -2.25 -19.71 17.27
N TRP A 23 -3.56 -20.00 17.23
CA TRP A 23 -4.49 -19.37 16.27
C TRP A 23 -4.67 -17.88 16.54
N LEU A 24 -4.83 -17.46 17.80
CA LEU A 24 -4.90 -16.06 18.20
C LEU A 24 -3.59 -15.31 17.90
N TRP A 25 -2.46 -15.95 18.12
CA TRP A 25 -1.15 -15.41 17.76
C TRP A 25 -1.07 -15.22 16.24
N HIS A 26 -1.35 -16.24 15.46
CA HIS A 26 -1.31 -16.15 13.99
C HIS A 26 -2.25 -15.08 13.44
N SER A 27 -3.48 -14.97 13.96
CA SER A 27 -4.46 -13.99 13.51
C SER A 27 -4.07 -12.54 13.85
N ARG A 28 -3.32 -12.33 14.93
CA ARG A 28 -2.82 -10.99 15.30
C ARG A 28 -1.64 -10.53 14.45
N TYR A 29 -0.84 -11.47 13.96
CA TYR A 29 0.35 -11.16 13.16
C TYR A 29 0.12 -11.36 11.66
N ALA A 30 -1.04 -11.87 11.25
CA ALA A 30 -1.39 -11.95 9.83
C ALA A 30 -1.52 -10.53 9.26
N GLU A 31 -0.69 -10.20 8.30
CA GLU A 31 -0.75 -8.92 7.61
C GLU A 31 -2.11 -8.78 6.92
N GLN A 32 -2.86 -7.75 7.30
CA GLN A 32 -4.15 -7.47 6.66
C GLN A 32 -3.90 -6.84 5.29
N PRO A 33 -4.62 -7.30 4.25
CA PRO A 33 -4.51 -6.70 2.94
C PRO A 33 -4.99 -5.24 3.00
N LEU A 34 -4.15 -4.34 2.49
CA LEU A 34 -4.50 -2.93 2.36
C LEU A 34 -5.09 -2.72 0.96
N ASN A 35 -6.30 -2.16 0.91
CA ASN A 35 -6.94 -1.74 -0.33
C ASN A 35 -7.63 -0.39 -0.10
N CYS A 36 -7.13 0.63 -0.77
CA CYS A 36 -7.65 1.98 -0.60
C CYS A 36 -7.48 2.85 -1.85
N VAL A 37 -8.19 3.98 -1.87
CA VAL A 37 -8.09 4.99 -2.92
C VAL A 37 -8.13 6.39 -2.31
N GLY A 38 -7.30 7.29 -2.83
CA GLY A 38 -7.28 8.69 -2.42
C GLY A 38 -7.10 9.63 -3.61
N ASN A 39 -7.49 10.88 -3.40
CA ASN A 39 -7.27 11.95 -4.37
C ASN A 39 -5.94 12.63 -4.09
N VAL A 40 -5.24 12.96 -5.15
CA VAL A 40 -3.97 13.67 -5.08
C VAL A 40 -3.98 14.89 -5.99
N GLU A 41 -3.30 15.93 -5.54
CA GLU A 41 -2.97 17.09 -6.35
C GLU A 41 -1.51 17.46 -6.09
N TRP A 42 -0.72 17.43 -7.14
CA TRP A 42 0.69 17.82 -7.09
C TRP A 42 0.93 19.04 -7.97
N ASN A 43 1.42 20.10 -7.35
CA ASN A 43 1.77 21.35 -8.02
C ASN A 43 3.30 21.47 -8.02
N ILE A 44 3.92 21.42 -9.19
CA ILE A 44 5.37 21.51 -9.36
C ILE A 44 5.69 22.49 -10.48
N GLY A 45 6.23 23.66 -10.08
CA GLY A 45 6.48 24.75 -11.01
C GLY A 45 5.17 25.28 -11.64
N ASP A 46 5.11 25.26 -12.94
CA ASP A 46 3.95 25.68 -13.77
C ASP A 46 3.01 24.50 -14.10
N LYS A 47 3.35 23.29 -13.64
CA LYS A 47 2.57 22.08 -13.92
C LYS A 47 1.78 21.62 -12.70
N ARG A 48 0.57 21.10 -12.96
CA ARG A 48 -0.32 20.55 -11.94
C ARG A 48 -0.85 19.19 -12.37
N PHE A 49 -0.63 18.18 -11.54
CA PHE A 49 -1.30 16.90 -11.68
C PHE A 49 -2.46 16.81 -10.70
N THR A 50 -3.65 16.43 -11.18
CA THR A 50 -4.82 16.15 -10.34
C THR A 50 -5.39 14.79 -10.71
N GLY A 51 -5.60 13.94 -9.73
CA GLY A 51 -6.09 12.60 -10.00
C GLY A 51 -6.32 11.75 -8.76
N THR A 52 -6.39 10.46 -8.97
CA THR A 52 -6.56 9.45 -7.93
C THR A 52 -5.37 8.51 -7.90
N VAL A 53 -5.00 8.09 -6.70
CA VAL A 53 -4.05 7.00 -6.49
C VAL A 53 -4.75 5.92 -5.67
N SER A 54 -4.72 4.68 -6.16
CA SER A 54 -5.17 3.52 -5.38
C SER A 54 -3.99 2.64 -5.03
N TYR A 55 -4.05 2.03 -3.85
CA TYR A 55 -3.07 1.06 -3.39
C TYR A 55 -3.74 -0.25 -3.03
N ARG A 56 -3.13 -1.34 -3.49
CA ARG A 56 -3.40 -2.71 -3.03
C ARG A 56 -2.08 -3.30 -2.57
N MET A 57 -2.03 -3.74 -1.31
CA MET A 57 -0.80 -4.28 -0.72
C MET A 57 -1.12 -5.56 0.02
N TYR A 58 -0.36 -6.61 -0.23
CA TYR A 58 -0.47 -7.90 0.43
C TYR A 58 0.82 -8.70 0.28
N GLN A 59 1.26 -9.36 1.34
CA GLN A 59 2.42 -10.28 1.32
C GLN A 59 3.69 -9.68 0.70
N HIS A 60 4.06 -8.45 1.11
CA HIS A 60 5.25 -7.73 0.68
C HIS A 60 5.25 -7.26 -0.78
N GLU A 61 4.14 -7.43 -1.49
CA GLU A 61 3.94 -6.95 -2.85
C GLU A 61 2.76 -5.99 -2.92
N GLY A 62 2.77 -5.14 -3.92
CA GLY A 62 1.68 -4.20 -4.11
C GLY A 62 1.54 -3.69 -5.53
N LEU A 63 0.36 -3.14 -5.77
CA LEU A 63 0.01 -2.42 -6.98
C LEU A 63 -0.51 -1.04 -6.59
N ALA A 64 0.15 0.00 -7.06
CA ALA A 64 -0.41 1.35 -7.06
C ALA A 64 -0.90 1.67 -8.47
N THR A 65 -2.11 2.25 -8.57
CA THR A 65 -2.64 2.72 -9.85
C THR A 65 -2.86 4.21 -9.74
N ILE A 66 -2.27 4.98 -10.64
CA ILE A 66 -2.44 6.42 -10.75
C ILE A 66 -3.24 6.76 -12.00
N ASN A 67 -4.32 7.53 -11.83
CA ASN A 67 -5.15 8.00 -12.93
C ASN A 67 -5.50 9.48 -12.71
N GLY A 68 -5.31 10.30 -13.72
CA GLY A 68 -5.61 11.72 -13.59
C GLY A 68 -5.22 12.52 -14.81
N ARG A 69 -5.18 13.83 -14.64
CA ARG A 69 -4.81 14.79 -15.67
C ARG A 69 -3.59 15.60 -15.25
N LEU A 70 -2.69 15.74 -16.18
CA LEU A 70 -1.54 16.62 -16.07
C LEU A 70 -1.81 17.90 -16.86
N TYR A 71 -1.81 19.01 -16.16
CA TYR A 71 -1.98 20.35 -16.71
C TYR A 71 -0.59 20.99 -16.82
N GLY A 72 -0.22 21.41 -18.00
CA GLY A 72 1.00 22.12 -18.35
C GLY A 72 0.75 22.94 -19.61
N HIS A 73 1.68 22.92 -20.56
CA HIS A 73 1.45 23.54 -21.87
C HIS A 73 0.26 22.92 -22.61
N HIS A 74 0.07 21.62 -22.43
CA HIS A 74 -1.09 20.87 -22.89
C HIS A 74 -1.66 20.08 -21.73
N THR A 75 -2.95 19.77 -21.80
CA THR A 75 -3.58 18.86 -20.85
C THR A 75 -3.48 17.44 -21.39
N THR A 76 -2.91 16.54 -20.61
CA THR A 76 -2.71 15.13 -20.97
C THR A 76 -3.26 14.20 -19.88
N ASP A 77 -3.67 13.00 -20.27
CA ASP A 77 -4.14 11.99 -19.35
C ASP A 77 -2.98 11.12 -18.88
N VAL A 78 -2.92 10.87 -17.57
CA VAL A 78 -1.95 9.97 -16.94
C VAL A 78 -2.70 8.74 -16.44
N SER A 79 -2.25 7.56 -16.86
CA SER A 79 -2.85 6.30 -16.42
C SER A 79 -1.78 5.21 -16.36
N ARG A 80 -1.29 4.91 -15.13
CA ARG A 80 -0.17 3.99 -14.91
C ARG A 80 -0.44 3.01 -13.79
N ASN A 81 0.04 1.80 -13.97
CA ASN A 81 0.10 0.75 -12.97
C ASN A 81 1.54 0.59 -12.50
N ILE A 82 1.75 0.71 -11.20
CA ILE A 82 3.05 0.64 -10.55
C ILE A 82 3.08 -0.62 -9.70
N TYR A 83 3.80 -1.64 -10.14
CA TYR A 83 4.06 -2.85 -9.36
C TYR A 83 5.26 -2.59 -8.46
N PHE A 84 5.14 -2.90 -7.18
CA PHE A 84 6.19 -2.67 -6.22
C PHE A 84 6.27 -3.79 -5.17
N SER A 85 7.45 -3.95 -4.60
CA SER A 85 7.65 -4.68 -3.36
C SER A 85 7.74 -3.72 -2.19
N TYR A 86 7.52 -4.21 -0.97
CA TYR A 86 7.74 -3.40 0.22
C TYR A 86 8.27 -4.21 1.39
N THR A 87 8.99 -3.53 2.26
CA THR A 87 9.48 -4.06 3.54
C THR A 87 9.04 -3.15 4.68
N GLN A 88 8.76 -3.75 5.84
CA GLN A 88 8.47 -2.99 7.05
C GLN A 88 9.80 -2.62 7.73
N GLN A 89 10.01 -1.34 7.97
CA GLN A 89 11.15 -0.82 8.73
C GLN A 89 10.61 0.10 9.84
N HIS A 90 10.61 -0.39 11.08
CA HIS A 90 9.97 0.27 12.21
C HIS A 90 8.51 0.60 11.91
N ASP A 91 8.14 1.87 11.95
CA ASP A 91 6.77 2.34 11.70
C ASP A 91 6.52 2.68 10.22
N ALA A 92 7.56 2.60 9.37
CA ALA A 92 7.45 2.92 7.95
C ALA A 92 7.47 1.66 7.08
N ARG A 93 6.74 1.70 5.98
CA ARG A 93 6.88 0.77 4.86
C ARG A 93 7.74 1.41 3.79
N VAL A 94 8.82 0.72 3.45
CA VAL A 94 9.71 1.13 2.35
C VAL A 94 9.28 0.38 1.10
N LEU A 95 8.66 1.11 0.18
CA LEU A 95 8.18 0.62 -1.09
C LEU A 95 9.28 0.80 -2.14
N GLN A 96 9.45 -0.19 -3.02
CA GLN A 96 10.38 -0.12 -4.14
C GLN A 96 9.69 -0.50 -5.44
N THR A 97 9.66 0.42 -6.40
CA THR A 97 9.06 0.19 -7.71
C THR A 97 9.81 -0.90 -8.46
N MET A 98 9.10 -1.95 -8.82
CA MET A 98 9.60 -3.04 -9.65
C MET A 98 9.35 -2.75 -11.14
N GLN A 99 8.13 -2.36 -11.47
CA GLN A 99 7.73 -2.10 -12.84
C GLN A 99 6.67 -1.00 -12.91
N VAL A 100 6.82 -0.09 -13.85
CA VAL A 100 5.80 0.91 -14.24
C VAL A 100 5.26 0.53 -15.60
N VAL A 101 3.93 0.39 -15.70
CA VAL A 101 3.22 0.04 -16.93
C VAL A 101 2.25 1.17 -17.28
N LYS A 102 2.43 1.79 -18.43
CA LYS A 102 1.47 2.72 -19.01
C LYS A 102 0.26 1.96 -19.55
N THR A 103 -0.92 2.48 -19.36
CA THR A 103 -2.12 1.97 -20.03
C THR A 103 -2.33 2.69 -21.37
N PHE A 104 -3.27 2.20 -22.17
CA PHE A 104 -3.64 2.86 -23.43
C PHE A 104 -4.24 4.28 -23.24
N ALA A 105 -4.71 4.59 -22.03
CA ALA A 105 -5.26 5.90 -21.71
C ALA A 105 -4.18 6.93 -21.30
N ASP A 106 -2.93 6.51 -21.11
CA ASP A 106 -1.82 7.42 -20.79
C ASP A 106 -1.32 8.11 -22.06
N THR A 107 -1.63 9.40 -22.19
CA THR A 107 -1.22 10.26 -23.31
C THR A 107 -0.12 11.24 -22.93
N ALA A 108 0.37 11.17 -21.67
CA ALA A 108 1.36 12.09 -21.17
C ALA A 108 2.75 11.86 -21.75
N ASP A 109 3.44 12.95 -22.06
CA ASP A 109 4.83 12.89 -22.46
C ASP A 109 5.72 12.52 -21.26
N GLU A 110 6.79 11.77 -21.53
CA GLU A 110 7.72 11.34 -20.49
C GLU A 110 8.46 12.51 -19.83
N ASP A 111 8.78 13.58 -20.57
CA ASP A 111 9.46 14.74 -20.01
C ASP A 111 8.55 15.48 -19.02
N ASP A 112 7.25 15.58 -19.34
CA ASP A 112 6.25 16.16 -18.45
C ASP A 112 6.07 15.30 -17.18
N ILE A 113 5.99 13.99 -17.34
CA ILE A 113 5.93 13.04 -16.23
C ILE A 113 7.18 13.11 -15.37
N ASN A 114 8.35 13.14 -15.99
CA ASN A 114 9.63 13.18 -15.28
C ASN A 114 9.81 14.44 -14.45
N SER A 115 9.24 15.54 -14.87
CA SER A 115 9.29 16.82 -14.14
C SER A 115 8.20 16.95 -13.06
N THR A 116 7.12 16.17 -13.12
CA THR A 116 5.94 16.41 -12.28
C THR A 116 5.68 15.28 -11.28
N LEU A 117 5.77 14.02 -11.67
CA LEU A 117 5.44 12.91 -10.78
C LEU A 117 6.62 12.52 -9.89
N PRO A 118 6.37 12.13 -8.62
CA PRO A 118 7.40 11.51 -7.78
C PRO A 118 8.01 10.27 -8.44
N GLY A 119 9.30 10.05 -8.22
CA GLY A 119 10.08 8.99 -8.85
C GLY A 119 9.47 7.59 -8.77
N PHE A 120 8.82 7.29 -7.63
CA PHE A 120 8.11 6.02 -7.40
C PHE A 120 7.04 5.72 -8.47
N TYR A 121 6.33 6.73 -8.99
CA TYR A 121 5.24 6.55 -9.96
C TYR A 121 5.70 6.56 -11.43
N ARG A 122 6.98 6.83 -11.68
CA ARG A 122 7.48 7.05 -13.04
C ARG A 122 8.66 6.18 -13.47
N GLN A 123 9.43 5.64 -12.53
CA GLN A 123 10.67 4.90 -12.83
C GLN A 123 10.81 3.65 -11.99
N ASN A 124 11.33 2.58 -12.62
CA ASN A 124 11.70 1.35 -11.92
C ASN A 124 12.86 1.61 -10.94
N GLY A 125 12.91 0.84 -9.85
CA GLY A 125 13.98 0.93 -8.85
C GLY A 125 13.91 2.15 -7.94
N ARG A 126 12.84 2.94 -7.99
CA ARG A 126 12.66 4.09 -7.09
C ARG A 126 11.93 3.70 -5.82
N GLY A 127 12.46 4.20 -4.70
CA GLY A 127 11.89 3.98 -3.38
C GLY A 127 10.91 5.06 -2.97
N LEU A 128 9.96 4.66 -2.11
CA LEU A 128 9.05 5.56 -1.40
C LEU A 128 8.89 5.04 0.02
N SER A 129 9.22 5.85 1.02
CA SER A 129 9.01 5.49 2.42
C SER A 129 7.74 6.15 2.93
N LEU A 130 6.82 5.33 3.44
CA LEU A 130 5.51 5.78 3.92
C LEU A 130 5.25 5.26 5.33
N VAL A 131 4.91 6.15 6.23
CA VAL A 131 4.21 5.81 7.47
C VAL A 131 2.74 5.70 7.13
N MET A 132 2.10 4.60 7.52
CA MET A 132 0.70 4.32 7.21
C MET A 132 -0.07 4.09 8.50
N GLU A 133 -0.96 5.01 8.81
CA GLU A 133 -1.80 4.94 10.00
C GLU A 133 -3.27 4.76 9.62
N GLU A 134 -3.97 3.92 10.37
CA GLU A 134 -5.42 3.75 10.20
C GLU A 134 -6.18 4.80 11.01
N TYR A 135 -7.08 5.54 10.35
CA TYR A 135 -7.92 6.53 10.98
C TYR A 135 -9.35 6.51 10.42
N LYS A 136 -10.33 6.21 11.26
CA LYS A 136 -11.78 6.27 10.95
C LYS A 136 -12.17 5.65 9.60
N GLY A 137 -11.68 4.42 9.30
CA GLY A 137 -12.04 3.71 8.08
C GLY A 137 -11.26 4.13 6.83
N ALA A 138 -10.19 4.88 7.01
CA ALA A 138 -9.24 5.25 5.97
C ALA A 138 -7.81 4.98 6.44
N TRP A 139 -6.88 5.05 5.51
CA TRP A 139 -5.45 5.07 5.76
C TRP A 139 -4.91 6.47 5.52
N ILE A 140 -4.13 6.98 6.46
CA ILE A 140 -3.35 8.20 6.27
C ILE A 140 -1.93 7.78 5.92
N PHE A 141 -1.47 8.20 4.75
CA PHE A 141 -0.10 7.99 4.33
C PHE A 141 0.68 9.27 4.58
N ALA A 142 1.80 9.13 5.26
CA ALA A 142 2.69 10.24 5.55
C ALA A 142 4.11 9.95 5.05
N THR A 143 4.75 10.98 4.52
CA THR A 143 6.18 11.00 4.22
C THR A 143 6.84 11.95 5.19
N SER A 144 7.92 11.50 5.87
CA SER A 144 8.66 12.34 6.82
C SER A 144 7.76 13.11 7.81
N ASN A 145 6.75 12.44 8.37
CA ASN A 145 5.76 12.99 9.32
C ASN A 145 4.78 14.04 8.73
N VAL A 146 4.77 14.22 7.42
CA VAL A 146 3.81 15.08 6.73
C VAL A 146 2.75 14.20 6.08
N PRO A 147 1.45 14.32 6.45
CA PRO A 147 0.36 13.62 5.78
C PRO A 147 0.35 14.00 4.29
N SER A 148 0.43 13.00 3.41
CA SER A 148 0.54 13.18 1.98
C SER A 148 -0.64 12.61 1.20
N LEU A 149 -1.38 11.67 1.80
CA LEU A 149 -2.54 11.05 1.15
C LEU A 149 -3.54 10.55 2.19
N TYR A 150 -4.79 10.95 2.02
CA TYR A 150 -5.93 10.32 2.69
C TYR A 150 -6.50 9.25 1.75
N CYS A 151 -6.33 7.98 2.13
CA CYS A 151 -6.67 6.82 1.31
C CYS A 151 -7.88 6.08 1.90
N SER A 152 -9.07 6.29 1.35
CA SER A 152 -10.31 5.66 1.82
C SER A 152 -10.27 4.15 1.55
N LYS A 153 -10.63 3.33 2.53
CA LYS A 153 -10.73 1.88 2.38
C LYS A 153 -11.80 1.50 1.36
N ARG A 154 -11.52 0.45 0.60
CA ARG A 154 -12.46 -0.16 -0.35
C ARG A 154 -12.82 -1.57 0.08
#